data_3c52a8949fe5552debd27c993cbb8989
#
_entry.id   3c52a8949fe5552debd27c993cbb8989
#
_cell.length_a   1.000
_cell.length_b   1.000
_cell.length_c   1.000
_cell.angle_alpha   90.00
_cell.angle_beta   90.00
_cell.angle_gamma   90.00
#
_symmetry.space_group_name_H-M   'P 1'
#
loop_
_entity.id
_entity.type
_entity.pdbx_description
1 polymer ?
#
loop_
_entity_poly.entity_id
_entity_poly.type
_entity_poly.pdbx_seq_one_letter_code
_entity_poly.pdbx_strand_id
1 'polypeptide(L)'
;MNGIQIVSTGRALPKQVVSNDDLSRIVDTNDEWITARTGIKNRYKCEEETCVSLAVEASSKALENAGIDKNEIGAVIVATSTGDYVFPSVACMVQKELGLDQEITAF
;
A
#
# COMPACT_ATOMS: atom_id res chain seq x y z
N MET A 1 -30.36 6.07 -9.53
CA MET A 1 -29.43 6.74 -8.59
C MET A 1 -28.03 6.24 -8.91
N ASN A 2 -27.13 7.13 -9.29
CA ASN A 2 -25.75 6.75 -9.57
C ASN A 2 -24.98 6.75 -8.24
N GLY A 3 -24.66 5.58 -7.73
CA GLY A 3 -23.90 5.41 -6.50
C GLY A 3 -22.44 5.09 -6.77
N ILE A 4 -21.61 5.13 -5.72
CA ILE A 4 -20.23 4.64 -5.74
C ILE A 4 -20.26 3.15 -5.39
N GLN A 5 -19.54 2.34 -6.14
CA GLN A 5 -19.38 0.92 -5.89
C GLN A 5 -17.90 0.58 -5.71
N ILE A 6 -17.57 -0.19 -4.65
CA ILE A 6 -16.27 -0.83 -4.54
C ILE A 6 -16.29 -2.09 -5.39
N VAL A 7 -15.45 -2.14 -6.43
CA VAL A 7 -15.43 -3.25 -7.39
C VAL A 7 -14.50 -4.36 -6.91
N SER A 8 -13.33 -4.00 -6.38
CA SER A 8 -12.35 -4.97 -5.86
C SER A 8 -11.41 -4.32 -4.85
N THR A 9 -10.58 -5.14 -4.24
CA THR A 9 -9.47 -4.73 -3.38
C THR A 9 -8.21 -5.50 -3.73
N GLY A 10 -7.06 -4.92 -3.42
CA GLY A 10 -5.76 -5.55 -3.51
C GLY A 10 -4.86 -5.09 -2.37
N ARG A 11 -3.90 -5.91 -1.99
CA ARG A 11 -2.92 -5.57 -0.95
C ARG A 11 -1.53 -6.05 -1.31
N ALA A 12 -0.53 -5.35 -0.82
CA ALA A 12 0.87 -5.77 -0.82
C ALA A 12 1.44 -5.60 0.57
N LEU A 13 2.35 -6.47 0.94
CA LEU A 13 3.02 -6.46 2.24
C LEU A 13 4.52 -6.62 2.01
N PRO A 14 5.36 -5.91 2.79
CA PRO A 14 6.79 -6.19 2.82
C PRO A 14 7.08 -7.65 3.20
N LYS A 15 8.24 -8.14 2.81
CA LYS A 15 8.63 -9.53 3.06
C LYS A 15 9.06 -9.78 4.50
N GLN A 16 9.73 -8.80 5.12
CA GLN A 16 10.21 -8.95 6.49
C GLN A 16 9.08 -8.88 7.50
N VAL A 17 8.95 -9.94 8.30
CA VAL A 17 8.03 -9.99 9.44
C VAL A 17 8.81 -9.71 10.71
N VAL A 18 8.31 -8.79 11.54
CA VAL A 18 8.89 -8.43 12.84
C VAL A 18 7.87 -8.75 13.92
N SER A 19 8.23 -9.66 14.83
CA SER A 19 7.41 -10.03 15.99
C SER A 19 7.51 -9.02 17.13
N ASN A 20 6.61 -9.13 18.12
CA ASN A 20 6.73 -8.35 19.36
C ASN A 20 8.02 -8.70 20.12
N ASP A 21 8.45 -9.96 20.09
CA ASP A 21 9.70 -10.39 20.73
C ASP A 21 10.93 -9.79 20.04
N ASP A 22 10.90 -9.63 18.70
CA ASP A 22 11.97 -8.94 17.98
C ASP A 22 12.04 -7.46 18.38
N LEU A 23 10.89 -6.80 18.54
CA LEU A 23 10.85 -5.41 19.03
C LEU A 23 11.39 -5.28 20.44
N SER A 24 11.13 -6.23 21.33
CA SER A 24 11.60 -6.18 22.72
C SER A 24 13.13 -6.21 22.85
N ARG A 25 13.83 -6.60 21.77
CA ARG A 25 15.31 -6.58 21.73
C ARG A 25 15.90 -5.21 21.44
N ILE A 26 15.09 -4.29 20.90
CA ILE A 26 15.54 -2.97 20.43
C ILE A 26 14.86 -1.80 21.13
N VAL A 27 13.71 -2.02 21.76
CA VAL A 27 12.99 -1.01 22.54
C VAL A 27 12.45 -1.65 23.82
N ASP A 28 12.26 -0.83 24.85
CA ASP A 28 11.72 -1.27 26.16
C ASP A 28 10.21 -1.56 26.03
N THR A 29 9.88 -2.80 25.68
CA THR A 29 8.52 -3.32 25.50
C THR A 29 8.49 -4.84 25.64
N ASN A 30 7.30 -5.44 25.59
CA ASN A 30 7.10 -6.88 25.53
C ASN A 30 5.81 -7.27 24.82
N ASP A 31 5.67 -8.55 24.45
CA ASP A 31 4.50 -9.07 23.73
C ASP A 31 3.20 -8.87 24.51
N GLU A 32 3.20 -9.09 25.81
CA GLU A 32 2.01 -8.94 26.66
C GLU A 32 1.48 -7.50 26.61
N TRP A 33 2.35 -6.52 26.78
CA TRP A 33 2.00 -5.10 26.76
C TRP A 33 1.45 -4.67 25.39
N ILE A 34 2.12 -5.05 24.31
CA ILE A 34 1.71 -4.69 22.93
C ILE A 34 0.37 -5.35 22.60
N THR A 35 0.25 -6.65 22.86
CA THR A 35 -0.95 -7.43 22.54
C THR A 35 -2.17 -6.95 23.32
N ALA A 36 -2.01 -6.67 24.62
CA ALA A 36 -3.12 -6.20 25.46
C ALA A 36 -3.68 -4.85 24.98
N ARG A 37 -2.85 -3.98 24.38
CA ARG A 37 -3.26 -2.63 23.94
C ARG A 37 -3.69 -2.59 22.49
N THR A 38 -3.16 -3.44 21.62
CA THR A 38 -3.32 -3.32 20.17
C THR A 38 -3.85 -4.59 19.49
N GLY A 39 -3.72 -5.74 20.13
CA GLY A 39 -3.98 -7.04 19.52
C GLY A 39 -2.92 -7.46 18.50
N ILE A 40 -1.87 -6.64 18.28
CA ILE A 40 -0.86 -6.88 17.24
C ILE A 40 0.18 -7.86 17.74
N LYS A 41 0.41 -8.94 17.00
CA LYS A 41 1.46 -9.93 17.24
C LYS A 41 2.70 -9.69 16.38
N ASN A 42 2.48 -9.31 15.13
CA ASN A 42 3.53 -9.11 14.13
C ASN A 42 3.25 -7.83 13.33
N ARG A 43 4.29 -7.26 12.70
CA ARG A 43 4.19 -6.20 11.69
C ARG A 43 5.14 -6.53 10.55
N TYR A 44 4.92 -5.89 9.43
CA TYR A 44 5.77 -6.01 8.25
C TYR A 44 6.66 -4.77 8.16
N LYS A 45 7.92 -4.98 7.83
CA LYS A 45 8.91 -3.92 7.69
C LYS A 45 9.52 -3.97 6.29
N CYS A 46 9.57 -2.82 5.62
CA CYS A 46 10.27 -2.71 4.34
C CYS A 46 11.78 -2.83 4.55
N GLU A 47 12.43 -3.58 3.69
CA GLU A 47 13.88 -3.62 3.53
C GLU A 47 14.28 -3.03 2.19
N GLU A 48 13.73 -3.56 1.11
CA GLU A 48 13.95 -3.11 -0.26
C GLU A 48 12.69 -2.52 -0.90
N GLU A 49 11.53 -2.86 -0.33
CA GLU A 49 10.24 -2.37 -0.83
C GLU A 49 10.09 -0.88 -0.54
N THR A 50 9.50 -0.17 -1.49
CA THR A 50 9.18 1.26 -1.40
C THR A 50 7.67 1.47 -1.32
N CYS A 51 7.24 2.68 -0.95
CA CYS A 51 5.83 3.05 -0.98
C CYS A 51 5.23 2.85 -2.38
N VAL A 52 5.97 3.25 -3.42
CA VAL A 52 5.54 3.05 -4.81
C VAL A 52 5.44 1.58 -5.17
N SER A 53 6.45 0.76 -4.86
CA SER A 53 6.43 -0.67 -5.23
C SER A 53 5.27 -1.43 -4.59
N LEU A 54 4.99 -1.16 -3.32
CA LEU A 54 3.85 -1.76 -2.62
C LEU A 54 2.51 -1.26 -3.17
N ALA A 55 2.41 0.03 -3.49
CA ALA A 55 1.20 0.60 -4.10
C ALA A 55 0.93 0.01 -5.49
N VAL A 56 1.96 -0.16 -6.31
CA VAL A 56 1.87 -0.79 -7.64
C VAL A 56 1.41 -2.24 -7.52
N GLU A 57 2.04 -3.02 -6.63
CA GLU A 57 1.66 -4.43 -6.42
C GLU A 57 0.22 -4.56 -5.93
N ALA A 58 -0.19 -3.74 -4.96
CA ALA A 58 -1.56 -3.74 -4.45
C ALA A 58 -2.57 -3.35 -5.54
N SER A 59 -2.26 -2.33 -6.33
CA SER A 59 -3.12 -1.86 -7.44
C SER A 59 -3.24 -2.90 -8.55
N SER A 60 -2.14 -3.55 -8.93
CA SER A 60 -2.15 -4.64 -9.92
C SER A 60 -3.08 -5.77 -9.50
N LYS A 61 -2.97 -6.21 -8.24
CA LYS A 61 -3.85 -7.24 -7.68
C LYS A 61 -5.33 -6.80 -7.67
N ALA A 62 -5.59 -5.52 -7.36
CA ALA A 62 -6.95 -5.00 -7.40
C ALA A 62 -7.53 -5.02 -8.82
N LEU A 63 -6.76 -4.61 -9.82
CA LEU A 63 -7.17 -4.66 -11.23
C LEU A 63 -7.43 -6.10 -11.71
N GLU A 64 -6.54 -7.03 -11.39
CA GLU A 64 -6.70 -8.45 -11.70
C GLU A 64 -7.97 -9.02 -11.06
N ASN A 65 -8.18 -8.76 -9.76
CA ASN A 65 -9.37 -9.23 -9.04
C ASN A 65 -10.67 -8.64 -9.58
N ALA A 66 -10.62 -7.40 -10.10
CA ALA A 66 -11.77 -6.74 -10.71
C ALA A 66 -12.08 -7.25 -12.13
N GLY A 67 -11.08 -7.79 -12.83
CA GLY A 67 -11.18 -8.10 -14.25
C GLY A 67 -11.37 -6.86 -15.13
N ILE A 68 -10.88 -5.70 -14.67
CA ILE A 68 -11.01 -4.41 -15.36
C ILE A 68 -9.74 -4.14 -16.19
N ASP A 69 -9.93 -3.65 -17.42
CA ASP A 69 -8.83 -3.16 -18.23
C ASP A 69 -8.28 -1.87 -17.63
N LYS A 70 -6.96 -1.75 -17.57
CA LYS A 70 -6.29 -0.55 -17.07
C LYS A 70 -6.69 0.74 -17.81
N ASN A 71 -7.09 0.64 -19.07
CA ASN A 71 -7.58 1.76 -19.87
C ASN A 71 -8.95 2.31 -19.40
N GLU A 72 -9.66 1.58 -18.53
CA GLU A 72 -10.90 2.04 -17.92
C GLU A 72 -10.65 2.89 -16.66
N ILE A 73 -9.41 2.99 -16.20
CA ILE A 73 -9.05 3.79 -15.02
C ILE A 73 -9.07 5.27 -15.39
N GLY A 74 -9.88 6.05 -14.69
CA GLY A 74 -10.02 7.49 -14.89
C GLY A 74 -9.27 8.36 -13.90
N ALA A 75 -8.83 7.80 -12.77
CA ALA A 75 -8.05 8.55 -11.78
C ALA A 75 -7.26 7.61 -10.87
N VAL A 76 -6.12 8.11 -10.35
CA VAL A 76 -5.32 7.47 -9.31
C VAL A 76 -5.25 8.40 -8.10
N ILE A 77 -5.69 7.92 -6.95
CA ILE A 77 -5.64 8.68 -5.68
C ILE A 77 -4.80 7.89 -4.68
N VAL A 78 -3.73 8.51 -4.17
CA VAL A 78 -2.86 7.90 -3.17
C VAL A 78 -2.82 8.74 -1.91
N ALA A 79 -3.23 8.16 -0.80
CA ALA A 79 -3.13 8.76 0.52
C ALA A 79 -1.92 8.18 1.26
N THR A 80 -0.87 8.97 1.43
CA THR A 80 0.32 8.60 2.20
C THR A 80 0.94 9.82 2.88
N SER A 81 1.50 9.60 4.07
CA SER A 81 2.33 10.59 4.77
C SER A 81 3.83 10.27 4.69
N THR A 82 4.18 9.12 4.13
CA THR A 82 5.55 8.57 4.06
C THR A 82 5.90 8.14 2.64
N GLY A 83 5.57 9.00 1.65
CA GLY A 83 5.93 8.76 0.25
C GLY A 83 7.45 8.70 0.05
N ASP A 84 7.88 7.98 -0.99
CA ASP A 84 9.30 7.82 -1.30
C ASP A 84 9.96 9.16 -1.68
N TYR A 85 9.18 10.08 -2.26
CA TYR A 85 9.61 11.42 -2.65
C TYR A 85 8.52 12.46 -2.36
N VAL A 86 8.93 13.69 -2.16
CA VAL A 86 8.00 14.83 -2.10
C VAL A 86 7.42 15.12 -3.49
N PHE A 87 8.25 14.99 -4.52
CA PHE A 87 7.87 15.16 -5.92
C PHE A 87 8.78 14.30 -6.83
N PRO A 88 8.24 13.58 -7.84
CA PRO A 88 6.81 13.49 -8.19
C PRO A 88 5.98 12.76 -7.11
N SER A 89 4.66 12.97 -7.12
CA SER A 89 3.76 12.29 -6.16
C SER A 89 3.79 10.77 -6.36
N VAL A 90 3.53 10.02 -5.29
CA VAL A 90 3.41 8.55 -5.38
C VAL A 90 2.33 8.15 -6.39
N ALA A 91 1.23 8.91 -6.49
CA ALA A 91 0.17 8.63 -7.47
C ALA A 91 0.67 8.72 -8.92
N CYS A 92 1.46 9.74 -9.26
CA CYS A 92 2.07 9.87 -10.59
C CYS A 92 3.04 8.71 -10.89
N MET A 93 3.80 8.26 -9.89
CA MET A 93 4.71 7.14 -10.05
C MET A 93 3.94 5.82 -10.23
N VAL A 94 2.87 5.59 -9.45
CA VAL A 94 1.98 4.44 -9.61
C VAL A 94 1.32 4.43 -11.00
N GLN A 95 0.81 5.58 -11.45
CA GLN A 95 0.24 5.76 -12.79
C GLN A 95 1.23 5.31 -13.87
N LYS A 96 2.47 5.78 -13.79
CA LYS A 96 3.55 5.42 -14.72
C LYS A 96 3.89 3.93 -14.68
N GLU A 97 4.11 3.36 -13.51
CA GLU A 97 4.53 1.96 -13.35
C GLU A 97 3.43 0.98 -13.77
N LEU A 98 2.17 1.31 -13.58
CA LEU A 98 1.04 0.52 -14.08
C LEU A 98 0.81 0.71 -15.60
N GLY A 99 1.47 1.66 -16.22
CA GLY A 99 1.27 1.99 -17.64
C GLY A 99 -0.15 2.49 -17.93
N LEU A 100 -0.70 3.30 -17.02
CA LEU A 100 -1.98 3.96 -17.21
C LEU A 100 -1.85 5.16 -18.14
N ASP A 101 -2.98 5.61 -18.69
CA ASP A 101 -3.03 6.82 -19.52
C ASP A 101 -2.47 8.01 -18.72
N GLN A 102 -1.59 8.80 -19.36
CA GLN A 102 -0.96 9.95 -18.74
C GLN A 102 -1.90 11.17 -18.62
N GLU A 103 -3.02 11.14 -19.33
CA GLU A 103 -4.02 12.22 -19.29
C GLU A 103 -5.00 12.09 -18.10
N ILE A 104 -5.01 10.94 -17.39
CA ILE A 104 -5.86 10.79 -16.22
C ILE A 104 -5.29 11.54 -15.01
N THR A 105 -6.17 11.90 -14.09
CA THR A 105 -5.78 12.59 -12.85
C THR A 105 -5.04 11.65 -11.89
N ALA A 106 -3.88 12.10 -11.37
CA ALA A 106 -3.08 11.36 -10.39
C ALA A 106 -2.61 12.29 -9.25
N PHE A 107 -3.08 12.08 -8.00
CA PHE A 107 -2.74 12.90 -6.82
C PHE A 107 -2.80 12.14 -5.51
#